data_cd6561b65ef880e433b4b73f030b58a4
#
_entry.id   cd6561b65ef880e433b4b73f030b58a4
#
_cell.length_a   1.000
_cell.length_b   1.000
_cell.length_c   1.000
_cell.angle_alpha   90.00
_cell.angle_beta   90.00
_cell.angle_gamma   90.00
#
_symmetry.space_group_name_H-M   'P 1'
#
loop_
_entity.id
_entity.type
_entity.pdbx_description
1 polymer ?
#
loop_
_entity_poly.entity_id
_entity_poly.type
_entity_poly.pdbx_seq_one_letter_code
_entity_poly.pdbx_strand_id
1 'polypeptide(L)'
;MRCKTLLLALSLICLSGASLPPKDALPEQGPIPDSKPKTATDTPDASSGVKGPDTKADVDKPGDTSASVPAPDTVPVPTPSPAAPTPAPAPTPASPAPTPSAEPAPNPAPATPPPPPIMTEDPQAYNQCLTDLKAAGAQFTERPRIDDGDGCGIDKPLEVTEILPGVSLKPKATLRCAAALELSEWMRTLVIPAADQALPDKGRLTAVDQASSYICRNRNSRSDGKMSEHAKGNALDIAGFEFEKGDVPMKIVPDSEPTLPGAFQRTINSSACLYFTTVLAPGADETHKDHMHLDLIKRRNDYRVCQEPN
;
A
#
# COMPACT_ATOMS: atom_id res chain seq x y z
N MET A 1 -74.01 21.64 -6.63
CA MET A 1 -73.35 22.37 -5.55
C MET A 1 -73.28 21.48 -4.32
N ARG A 2 -72.15 20.85 -4.03
CA ARG A 2 -71.91 20.17 -2.76
C ARG A 2 -70.39 20.26 -2.48
N CYS A 3 -70.05 21.13 -1.54
CA CYS A 3 -68.73 21.38 -0.98
C CYS A 3 -68.32 20.16 -0.14
N LYS A 4 -67.15 19.54 -0.46
CA LYS A 4 -66.57 18.47 0.39
C LYS A 4 -65.36 19.08 1.09
N THR A 5 -65.51 19.28 2.38
CA THR A 5 -64.48 19.72 3.34
C THR A 5 -63.50 18.57 3.54
N LEU A 6 -62.21 18.81 3.29
CA LEU A 6 -61.12 17.85 3.52
C LEU A 6 -60.49 18.21 4.87
N LEU A 7 -60.65 17.35 5.86
CA LEU A 7 -60.04 17.45 7.19
C LEU A 7 -58.56 17.01 7.09
N LEU A 8 -57.63 17.91 7.33
CA LEU A 8 -56.21 17.61 7.53
C LEU A 8 -55.98 17.12 8.97
N ALA A 9 -55.63 15.87 9.16
CA ALA A 9 -55.18 15.33 10.43
C ALA A 9 -53.70 15.66 10.62
N LEU A 10 -53.38 16.53 11.60
CA LEU A 10 -52.04 16.86 12.01
C LEU A 10 -51.55 15.81 13.00
N SER A 11 -50.67 14.90 12.57
CA SER A 11 -50.00 13.95 13.48
C SER A 11 -48.87 14.63 14.21
N LEU A 12 -49.05 14.84 15.50
CA LEU A 12 -48.04 15.30 16.45
C LEU A 12 -47.07 14.14 16.72
N ILE A 13 -45.86 14.21 16.16
CA ILE A 13 -44.79 13.29 16.54
C ILE A 13 -44.13 13.81 17.80
N CYS A 14 -44.37 13.12 18.95
CA CYS A 14 -43.63 13.34 20.19
C CYS A 14 -42.18 12.93 19.99
N LEU A 15 -41.24 13.89 19.88
CA LEU A 15 -39.81 13.65 20.07
C LEU A 15 -39.58 13.29 21.55
N SER A 16 -39.35 12.02 21.82
CA SER A 16 -38.79 11.57 23.11
C SER A 16 -37.36 12.04 23.19
N GLY A 17 -37.08 13.11 23.86
CA GLY A 17 -35.74 13.59 24.18
C GLY A 17 -35.02 12.55 25.04
N ALA A 18 -34.02 11.87 24.51
CA ALA A 18 -33.07 11.10 25.30
C ALA A 18 -32.23 12.11 26.11
N SER A 19 -32.48 12.19 27.40
CA SER A 19 -31.66 12.96 28.34
C SER A 19 -30.28 12.31 28.41
N LEU A 20 -29.23 13.07 28.15
CA LEU A 20 -27.86 12.65 28.43
C LEU A 20 -27.71 12.36 29.92
N PRO A 21 -26.96 11.31 30.33
CA PRO A 21 -26.70 11.03 31.72
C PRO A 21 -25.97 12.22 32.38
N PRO A 22 -26.18 12.47 33.69
CA PRO A 22 -25.51 13.56 34.38
C PRO A 22 -23.99 13.39 34.37
N LYS A 23 -23.26 14.50 34.33
CA LYS A 23 -21.79 14.55 34.27
C LYS A 23 -21.08 13.82 35.43
N ASP A 24 -21.80 13.53 36.50
CA ASP A 24 -21.27 12.88 37.71
C ASP A 24 -21.29 11.34 37.63
N ALA A 25 -21.65 10.76 36.47
CA ALA A 25 -21.71 9.29 36.29
C ALA A 25 -20.39 8.66 35.81
N LEU A 26 -19.34 9.43 35.57
CA LEU A 26 -18.03 8.90 35.20
C LEU A 26 -17.08 9.00 36.40
N PRO A 27 -16.32 7.95 36.72
CA PRO A 27 -15.28 8.03 37.75
C PRO A 27 -14.24 9.07 37.33
N GLU A 28 -13.90 9.99 38.22
CA GLU A 28 -12.94 11.07 37.98
C GLU A 28 -11.50 10.56 37.68
N GLN A 29 -11.22 9.31 38.00
CA GLN A 29 -9.93 8.68 37.70
C GLN A 29 -10.13 7.23 37.26
N GLY A 30 -9.58 6.89 36.10
CA GLY A 30 -9.44 5.49 35.67
C GLY A 30 -8.39 4.74 36.52
N PRO A 31 -8.36 3.40 36.48
CA PRO A 31 -7.36 2.64 37.21
C PRO A 31 -5.96 3.07 36.80
N ILE A 32 -5.17 3.52 37.78
CA ILE A 32 -3.76 3.87 37.61
C ILE A 32 -3.00 2.56 37.40
N PRO A 33 -2.19 2.38 36.32
CA PRO A 33 -1.37 1.21 36.17
C PRO A 33 -0.38 1.11 37.31
N ASP A 34 -0.31 -0.07 37.96
CA ASP A 34 0.66 -0.34 39.00
C ASP A 34 2.09 -0.06 38.51
N SER A 35 2.81 0.77 39.23
CA SER A 35 4.21 1.05 38.94
C SER A 35 5.03 -0.24 39.05
N LYS A 36 5.83 -0.54 38.02
CA LYS A 36 6.80 -1.63 38.02
C LYS A 36 7.63 -1.64 39.31
N PRO A 37 7.86 -2.81 39.93
CA PRO A 37 8.70 -2.90 41.13
C PRO A 37 10.15 -2.44 40.79
N LYS A 38 10.65 -1.48 41.57
CA LYS A 38 12.07 -1.10 41.57
C LYS A 38 12.89 -2.24 42.12
N THR A 39 13.75 -2.81 41.33
CA THR A 39 14.85 -3.65 41.82
C THR A 39 15.81 -2.77 42.60
N ALA A 40 15.88 -3.00 43.89
CA ALA A 40 16.86 -2.40 44.77
C ALA A 40 18.22 -3.06 44.54
N THR A 41 19.25 -2.27 44.30
CA THR A 41 20.62 -2.56 44.66
C THR A 41 21.24 -1.29 45.22
N ASP A 42 21.36 -1.29 46.54
CA ASP A 42 22.14 -0.32 47.30
C ASP A 42 23.63 -0.46 46.99
N THR A 43 24.37 0.58 46.90
CA THR A 43 25.40 0.94 47.85
C THR A 43 25.88 2.37 47.57
N PRO A 44 26.14 3.18 48.62
CA PRO A 44 26.60 4.56 48.48
C PRO A 44 28.12 4.66 48.55
N ASP A 45 28.72 5.59 47.85
CA ASP A 45 29.93 6.24 48.40
C ASP A 45 30.06 7.71 47.95
N ALA A 46 30.68 8.42 48.83
CA ALA A 46 30.67 9.83 49.01
C ALA A 46 31.81 10.58 48.25
N SER A 47 31.62 11.86 48.20
CA SER A 47 32.65 12.89 48.36
C SER A 47 33.10 13.74 47.16
N SER A 48 32.89 15.03 47.36
CA SER A 48 33.74 16.17 47.04
C SER A 48 33.76 16.65 45.56
N GLY A 49 33.09 17.72 45.25
CA GLY A 49 33.46 19.14 45.30
C GLY A 49 34.70 19.56 44.56
N VAL A 50 34.55 20.43 43.54
CA VAL A 50 35.39 21.62 43.35
C VAL A 50 34.88 22.45 42.15
N LYS A 51 34.85 23.75 42.37
CA LYS A 51 34.47 24.90 41.54
C LYS A 51 35.16 24.96 40.16
N GLY A 52 34.42 25.70 39.24
CA GLY A 52 34.98 26.19 37.97
C GLY A 52 36.15 27.16 38.08
N PRO A 53 36.60 27.78 37.01
CA PRO A 53 35.99 28.99 36.45
C PRO A 53 36.00 29.11 34.91
N ASP A 54 35.29 30.15 34.48
CA ASP A 54 35.20 30.72 33.14
C ASP A 54 36.54 30.98 32.44
N THR A 55 36.58 30.85 31.10
CA THR A 55 37.30 31.76 30.22
C THR A 55 36.72 31.80 28.81
N LYS A 56 36.56 33.05 28.36
CA LYS A 56 36.14 33.49 27.03
C LYS A 56 37.30 33.49 26.03
N ALA A 57 36.90 33.66 24.75
CA ALA A 57 37.61 34.15 23.58
C ALA A 57 38.41 33.06 22.81
N ASP A 58 38.51 33.02 21.46
CA ASP A 58 38.33 34.06 20.45
C ASP A 58 38.19 33.40 19.07
N VAL A 59 37.69 34.16 18.15
CA VAL A 59 37.57 34.04 16.69
C VAL A 59 38.91 33.63 16.04
N ASP A 60 38.87 32.66 15.07
CA ASP A 60 39.48 32.87 13.75
C ASP A 60 39.11 31.79 12.73
N LYS A 61 38.81 32.22 11.51
CA LYS A 61 38.65 31.53 10.24
C LYS A 61 39.77 32.08 9.33
N PRO A 62 40.14 31.50 8.20
CA PRO A 62 39.83 30.26 7.48
C PRO A 62 41.07 29.45 7.03
N GLY A 63 40.87 28.23 6.57
CA GLY A 63 41.90 27.44 5.91
C GLY A 63 41.32 26.37 5.00
N ASP A 64 41.24 26.74 3.76
CA ASP A 64 40.96 25.90 2.60
C ASP A 64 42.11 24.90 2.39
N THR A 65 41.81 23.60 2.39
CA THR A 65 42.71 22.60 1.78
C THR A 65 41.88 21.43 1.24
N SER A 66 41.66 21.52 -0.07
CA SER A 66 41.24 20.41 -0.94
C SER A 66 42.29 19.29 -0.84
N ALA A 67 41.88 18.12 -0.38
CA ALA A 67 42.63 16.88 -0.51
C ALA A 67 41.83 15.93 -1.36
N SER A 68 42.25 15.78 -2.61
CA SER A 68 41.83 14.79 -3.58
C SER A 68 42.15 13.39 -3.08
N VAL A 69 41.12 12.53 -3.05
CA VAL A 69 41.24 11.09 -2.83
C VAL A 69 41.59 10.43 -4.17
N PRO A 70 42.65 9.61 -4.29
CA PRO A 70 42.96 8.89 -5.53
C PRO A 70 42.00 7.71 -5.73
N ALA A 71 41.62 7.51 -6.98
CA ALA A 71 40.81 6.38 -7.45
C ALA A 71 41.57 5.05 -7.26
N PRO A 72 40.89 3.93 -6.99
CA PRO A 72 41.55 2.64 -6.90
C PRO A 72 41.93 2.11 -8.30
N ASP A 73 43.16 1.59 -8.36
CA ASP A 73 43.75 0.94 -9.53
C ASP A 73 42.93 -0.24 -10.05
N THR A 74 42.71 -0.23 -11.35
CA THR A 74 42.13 -1.35 -12.08
C THR A 74 43.13 -2.50 -12.15
N VAL A 75 42.78 -3.62 -11.54
CA VAL A 75 43.51 -4.88 -11.66
C VAL A 75 43.22 -5.50 -13.05
N PRO A 76 44.23 -5.86 -13.89
CA PRO A 76 43.98 -6.47 -15.16
C PRO A 76 43.56 -7.94 -15.02
N VAL A 77 42.45 -8.29 -15.67
CA VAL A 77 41.96 -9.66 -15.82
C VAL A 77 42.88 -10.45 -16.75
N PRO A 78 43.41 -11.63 -16.37
CA PRO A 78 44.22 -12.43 -17.28
C PRO A 78 43.37 -13.06 -18.37
N THR A 79 43.80 -12.87 -19.62
CA THR A 79 43.24 -13.48 -20.83
C THR A 79 43.60 -14.98 -20.86
N PRO A 80 42.65 -15.89 -21.10
CA PRO A 80 43.01 -17.31 -21.25
C PRO A 80 43.73 -17.57 -22.56
N SER A 81 44.85 -18.27 -22.48
CA SER A 81 45.70 -18.74 -23.59
C SER A 81 44.95 -19.80 -24.42
N PRO A 82 45.09 -19.80 -25.73
CA PRO A 82 44.47 -20.83 -26.57
C PRO A 82 45.14 -22.18 -26.41
N ALA A 83 44.34 -23.21 -26.15
CA ALA A 83 44.79 -24.59 -26.05
C ALA A 83 45.19 -25.14 -27.43
N ALA A 84 46.32 -25.84 -27.49
CA ALA A 84 46.83 -26.50 -28.68
C ALA A 84 45.94 -27.67 -29.14
N PRO A 85 45.83 -27.97 -30.43
CA PRO A 85 44.99 -29.04 -30.94
C PRO A 85 45.60 -30.43 -30.66
N THR A 86 44.79 -31.32 -30.09
CA THR A 86 45.10 -32.73 -29.88
C THR A 86 45.02 -33.50 -31.22
N PRO A 87 45.95 -34.39 -31.54
CA PRO A 87 45.89 -35.15 -32.80
C PRO A 87 44.79 -36.23 -32.76
N ALA A 88 44.11 -36.38 -33.90
CA ALA A 88 43.00 -37.31 -34.08
C ALA A 88 43.49 -38.78 -34.04
N PRO A 89 42.76 -39.72 -33.42
CA PRO A 89 43.04 -41.15 -33.53
C PRO A 89 42.57 -41.72 -34.86
N ALA A 90 43.33 -42.75 -35.36
CA ALA A 90 43.10 -43.44 -36.58
C ALA A 90 41.76 -44.22 -36.62
N PRO A 91 41.17 -44.44 -37.81
CA PRO A 91 39.88 -45.09 -37.95
C PRO A 91 39.93 -46.58 -37.65
N THR A 92 39.08 -47.04 -36.77
CA THR A 92 38.78 -48.44 -36.49
C THR A 92 37.74 -48.97 -37.46
N PRO A 93 37.82 -50.24 -37.94
CA PRO A 93 36.89 -50.76 -38.92
C PRO A 93 35.46 -50.86 -38.41
N ALA A 94 34.51 -50.50 -39.27
CA ALA A 94 33.10 -50.46 -38.97
C ALA A 94 32.48 -51.82 -38.69
N SER A 95 31.82 -51.97 -37.53
CA SER A 95 30.89 -53.05 -37.20
C SER A 95 29.52 -52.75 -37.85
N PRO A 96 28.76 -53.74 -38.33
CA PRO A 96 27.48 -53.50 -39.01
C PRO A 96 26.47 -52.84 -38.09
N ALA A 97 25.79 -51.83 -38.63
CA ALA A 97 24.81 -51.03 -37.94
C ALA A 97 23.61 -51.87 -37.46
N PRO A 98 23.14 -51.69 -36.23
CA PRO A 98 21.84 -52.21 -35.79
C PRO A 98 20.70 -51.44 -36.47
N THR A 99 19.70 -52.19 -36.92
CA THR A 99 18.44 -51.68 -37.50
C THR A 99 17.82 -50.62 -36.54
N PRO A 100 17.39 -49.46 -37.02
CA PRO A 100 16.78 -48.46 -36.16
C PRO A 100 15.48 -49.01 -35.59
N SER A 101 15.45 -49.25 -34.29
CA SER A 101 14.22 -49.45 -33.54
C SER A 101 13.48 -48.11 -33.53
N ALA A 102 12.25 -48.10 -34.00
CA ALA A 102 11.41 -46.92 -34.01
C ALA A 102 11.25 -46.40 -32.58
N GLU A 103 11.81 -45.23 -32.30
CA GLU A 103 11.62 -44.51 -31.05
C GLU A 103 10.15 -44.16 -30.91
N PRO A 104 9.46 -44.48 -29.79
CA PRO A 104 8.08 -44.09 -29.60
C PRO A 104 7.98 -42.56 -29.68
N ALA A 105 7.05 -42.04 -30.47
CA ALA A 105 6.77 -40.62 -30.59
C ALA A 105 6.61 -39.99 -29.19
N PRO A 106 7.21 -38.82 -28.93
CA PRO A 106 7.08 -38.15 -27.66
C PRO A 106 5.60 -37.91 -27.32
N ASN A 107 5.19 -38.32 -26.13
CA ASN A 107 3.86 -38.06 -25.63
C ASN A 107 3.57 -36.56 -25.74
N PRO A 108 2.42 -36.12 -26.29
CA PRO A 108 2.11 -34.70 -26.35
C PRO A 108 2.16 -34.13 -24.92
N ALA A 109 2.89 -33.03 -24.78
CA ALA A 109 2.96 -32.33 -23.51
C ALA A 109 1.53 -32.05 -22.99
N PRO A 110 1.28 -32.15 -21.68
CA PRO A 110 -0.05 -31.84 -21.12
C PRO A 110 -0.45 -30.44 -21.57
N ALA A 111 -1.64 -30.33 -22.18
CA ALA A 111 -2.17 -29.03 -22.57
C ALA A 111 -2.23 -28.11 -21.35
N THR A 112 -1.62 -26.94 -21.43
CA THR A 112 -1.75 -25.91 -20.41
C THR A 112 -3.22 -25.60 -20.19
N PRO A 113 -3.71 -25.60 -18.94
CA PRO A 113 -5.11 -25.27 -18.69
C PRO A 113 -5.40 -23.85 -19.24
N PRO A 114 -6.62 -23.62 -19.77
CA PRO A 114 -6.97 -22.31 -20.28
C PRO A 114 -6.82 -21.25 -19.18
N PRO A 115 -6.42 -20.01 -19.53
CA PRO A 115 -6.31 -18.93 -18.57
C PRO A 115 -7.65 -18.69 -17.84
N PRO A 116 -7.63 -18.27 -16.60
CA PRO A 116 -8.87 -17.97 -15.86
C PRO A 116 -9.64 -16.84 -16.56
N PRO A 117 -10.98 -16.91 -16.61
CA PRO A 117 -11.77 -15.85 -17.21
C PRO A 117 -11.68 -14.57 -16.40
N ILE A 118 -11.84 -13.41 -17.08
CA ILE A 118 -11.97 -12.11 -16.40
C ILE A 118 -13.18 -12.18 -15.48
N MET A 119 -13.03 -11.68 -14.25
CA MET A 119 -14.09 -11.66 -13.25
C MET A 119 -15.22 -10.74 -13.70
N THR A 120 -16.42 -11.30 -13.97
CA THR A 120 -17.61 -10.53 -14.28
C THR A 120 -18.19 -9.88 -13.03
N GLU A 121 -18.79 -8.70 -13.20
CA GLU A 121 -19.43 -7.96 -12.11
C GLU A 121 -20.94 -8.22 -12.12
N ASP A 122 -21.50 -8.47 -10.94
CA ASP A 122 -22.95 -8.52 -10.79
C ASP A 122 -23.56 -7.16 -11.14
N PRO A 123 -24.53 -7.10 -12.07
CA PRO A 123 -25.08 -5.82 -12.53
C PRO A 123 -25.75 -5.00 -11.43
N GLN A 124 -26.42 -5.64 -10.47
CA GLN A 124 -27.11 -4.94 -9.39
C GLN A 124 -26.08 -4.36 -8.39
N ALA A 125 -25.12 -5.16 -7.97
CA ALA A 125 -24.05 -4.71 -7.10
C ALA A 125 -23.22 -3.59 -7.73
N TYR A 126 -22.93 -3.66 -9.03
CA TYR A 126 -22.24 -2.63 -9.78
C TYR A 126 -23.02 -1.31 -9.80
N ASN A 127 -24.32 -1.33 -10.13
CA ASN A 127 -25.17 -0.15 -10.18
C ASN A 127 -25.30 0.51 -8.79
N GLN A 128 -25.39 -0.30 -7.72
CA GLN A 128 -25.39 0.22 -6.35
C GLN A 128 -24.05 0.90 -6.04
N CYS A 129 -22.94 0.25 -6.35
CA CYS A 129 -21.60 0.82 -6.16
C CYS A 129 -21.43 2.15 -6.90
N LEU A 130 -21.90 2.26 -8.15
CA LEU A 130 -21.85 3.55 -8.88
C LEU A 130 -22.68 4.64 -8.19
N THR A 131 -23.83 4.26 -7.62
CA THR A 131 -24.70 5.18 -6.88
C THR A 131 -23.98 5.70 -5.64
N ASP A 132 -23.38 4.81 -4.88
CA ASP A 132 -22.67 5.13 -3.63
C ASP A 132 -21.42 5.95 -3.91
N LEU A 133 -20.65 5.61 -4.94
CA LEU A 133 -19.46 6.34 -5.34
C LEU A 133 -19.79 7.77 -5.83
N LYS A 134 -20.89 7.94 -6.58
CA LYS A 134 -21.41 9.25 -6.95
C LYS A 134 -21.89 10.04 -5.73
N ALA A 135 -22.56 9.39 -4.79
CA ALA A 135 -23.01 10.02 -3.56
C ALA A 135 -21.84 10.48 -2.68
N ALA A 136 -20.71 9.78 -2.71
CA ALA A 136 -19.46 10.21 -2.09
C ALA A 136 -18.81 11.42 -2.78
N GLY A 137 -19.26 11.78 -3.98
CA GLY A 137 -18.79 12.92 -4.76
C GLY A 137 -17.58 12.63 -5.65
N ALA A 138 -17.25 11.37 -5.88
CA ALA A 138 -16.17 10.98 -6.76
C ALA A 138 -16.43 11.34 -8.23
N GLN A 139 -15.37 11.69 -8.96
CA GLN A 139 -15.40 11.97 -10.39
C GLN A 139 -14.75 10.81 -11.14
N PHE A 140 -15.53 10.16 -12.00
CA PHE A 140 -15.07 9.02 -12.78
C PHE A 140 -15.80 8.92 -14.11
N THR A 141 -15.22 8.16 -15.03
CA THR A 141 -15.80 7.81 -16.33
C THR A 141 -15.83 6.29 -16.47
N GLU A 142 -16.99 5.74 -16.81
CA GLU A 142 -17.11 4.33 -17.19
C GLU A 142 -16.39 4.12 -18.53
N ARG A 143 -15.54 3.07 -18.59
CA ARG A 143 -14.74 2.75 -19.78
C ARG A 143 -15.20 1.43 -20.38
N PRO A 144 -14.95 1.19 -21.68
CA PRO A 144 -15.16 -0.12 -22.27
C PRO A 144 -14.41 -1.21 -21.52
N ARG A 145 -14.95 -2.43 -21.51
CA ARG A 145 -14.31 -3.62 -20.96
C ARG A 145 -12.84 -3.71 -21.43
N ILE A 146 -11.96 -3.98 -20.50
CA ILE A 146 -10.57 -4.30 -20.75
C ILE A 146 -10.42 -5.83 -20.77
N ASP A 147 -9.73 -6.35 -21.79
CA ASP A 147 -9.42 -7.77 -21.93
C ASP A 147 -8.03 -7.88 -22.60
N ASP A 148 -6.99 -7.94 -21.79
CA ASP A 148 -5.61 -7.99 -22.24
C ASP A 148 -5.08 -9.44 -22.37
N GLY A 149 -5.99 -10.43 -22.30
CA GLY A 149 -5.66 -11.84 -22.37
C GLY A 149 -5.14 -12.42 -21.05
N ASP A 150 -4.93 -13.72 -21.05
CA ASP A 150 -4.36 -14.50 -19.92
C ASP A 150 -5.08 -14.30 -18.57
N GLY A 151 -6.34 -13.82 -18.59
CA GLY A 151 -7.14 -13.50 -17.43
C GLY A 151 -6.92 -12.08 -16.89
N CYS A 152 -6.09 -11.27 -17.53
CA CYS A 152 -5.97 -9.84 -17.25
C CYS A 152 -7.17 -9.09 -17.84
N GLY A 153 -7.80 -8.23 -17.05
CA GLY A 153 -8.86 -7.35 -17.53
C GLY A 153 -9.85 -6.93 -16.46
N ILE A 154 -10.71 -6.02 -16.84
CA ILE A 154 -11.79 -5.49 -16.01
C ILE A 154 -13.09 -5.49 -16.81
N ASP A 155 -14.10 -6.13 -16.28
CA ASP A 155 -15.42 -6.24 -16.94
C ASP A 155 -16.08 -4.86 -17.12
N LYS A 156 -16.09 -4.05 -16.07
CA LYS A 156 -16.68 -2.71 -16.05
C LYS A 156 -15.68 -1.71 -15.40
N PRO A 157 -14.65 -1.28 -16.15
CA PRO A 157 -13.62 -0.41 -15.60
C PRO A 157 -14.11 1.02 -15.42
N LEU A 158 -13.67 1.65 -14.33
CA LEU A 158 -13.80 3.06 -14.07
C LEU A 158 -12.45 3.75 -14.22
N GLU A 159 -12.40 4.83 -14.95
CA GLU A 159 -11.30 5.79 -14.91
C GLU A 159 -11.64 6.86 -13.87
N VAL A 160 -10.97 6.83 -12.73
CA VAL A 160 -11.23 7.70 -11.58
C VAL A 160 -10.22 8.84 -11.58
N THR A 161 -10.71 10.06 -11.59
CA THR A 161 -9.89 11.29 -11.56
C THR A 161 -9.89 11.96 -10.19
N GLU A 162 -11.01 11.84 -9.45
CA GLU A 162 -11.20 12.44 -8.14
C GLU A 162 -11.95 11.44 -7.26
N ILE A 163 -11.39 11.11 -6.11
CA ILE A 163 -11.98 10.07 -5.24
C ILE A 163 -12.99 10.64 -4.24
N LEU A 164 -12.83 11.88 -3.87
CA LEU A 164 -13.72 12.68 -3.03
C LEU A 164 -13.66 14.13 -3.53
N PRO A 165 -14.66 14.98 -3.24
CA PRO A 165 -14.62 16.38 -3.63
C PRO A 165 -13.33 17.09 -3.21
N GLY A 166 -12.55 17.54 -4.20
CA GLY A 166 -11.26 18.21 -3.99
C GLY A 166 -10.09 17.28 -3.68
N VAL A 167 -10.24 15.95 -3.83
CA VAL A 167 -9.17 14.97 -3.65
C VAL A 167 -8.96 14.16 -4.93
N SER A 168 -7.99 14.54 -5.72
CA SER A 168 -7.66 13.90 -6.99
C SER A 168 -6.88 12.60 -6.83
N LEU A 169 -6.96 11.71 -7.81
CA LEU A 169 -5.99 10.62 -7.98
C LEU A 169 -4.94 11.04 -9.01
N LYS A 170 -3.68 10.95 -8.66
CA LYS A 170 -2.54 11.34 -9.51
C LYS A 170 -1.53 10.19 -9.67
N PRO A 171 -1.33 9.74 -10.91
CA PRO A 171 -2.19 9.95 -12.07
C PRO A 171 -3.60 9.40 -11.84
N LYS A 172 -4.55 9.68 -12.77
CA LYS A 172 -5.87 9.06 -12.73
C LYS A 172 -5.75 7.53 -12.68
N ALA A 173 -6.65 6.86 -11.94
CA ALA A 173 -6.59 5.43 -11.73
C ALA A 173 -7.64 4.68 -12.56
N THR A 174 -7.28 3.51 -13.07
CA THR A 174 -8.21 2.56 -13.68
C THR A 174 -8.51 1.44 -12.68
N LEU A 175 -9.74 1.40 -12.21
CA LEU A 175 -10.16 0.51 -11.11
C LEU A 175 -11.53 -0.12 -11.39
N ARG A 176 -11.83 -1.19 -10.66
CA ARG A 176 -13.20 -1.65 -10.46
C ARG A 176 -13.92 -0.71 -9.50
N CYS A 177 -15.25 -0.61 -9.64
CA CYS A 177 -16.05 0.24 -8.78
C CYS A 177 -15.85 -0.08 -7.29
N ALA A 178 -15.83 -1.35 -6.90
CA ALA A 178 -15.63 -1.73 -5.49
C ALA A 178 -14.31 -1.20 -4.92
N ALA A 179 -13.20 -1.27 -5.66
CA ALA A 179 -11.92 -0.76 -5.19
C ALA A 179 -11.93 0.78 -5.03
N ALA A 180 -12.57 1.48 -5.95
CA ALA A 180 -12.75 2.93 -5.84
C ALA A 180 -13.64 3.32 -4.66
N LEU A 181 -14.74 2.58 -4.41
CA LEU A 181 -15.65 2.85 -3.30
C LEU A 181 -14.96 2.65 -1.94
N GLU A 182 -14.25 1.55 -1.74
CA GLU A 182 -13.51 1.30 -0.50
C GLU A 182 -12.42 2.35 -0.27
N LEU A 183 -11.73 2.78 -1.34
CA LEU A 183 -10.77 3.89 -1.25
C LEU A 183 -11.45 5.18 -0.79
N SER A 184 -12.60 5.52 -1.38
CA SER A 184 -13.39 6.71 -1.02
C SER A 184 -13.81 6.69 0.46
N GLU A 185 -14.34 5.55 0.92
CA GLU A 185 -14.78 5.37 2.29
C GLU A 185 -13.61 5.47 3.29
N TRP A 186 -12.51 4.81 3.02
CA TRP A 186 -11.30 4.89 3.86
C TRP A 186 -10.74 6.31 3.91
N MET A 187 -10.62 6.99 2.77
CA MET A 187 -10.15 8.37 2.69
C MET A 187 -11.02 9.30 3.53
N ARG A 188 -12.34 9.21 3.36
CA ARG A 188 -13.32 10.07 4.04
C ARG A 188 -13.36 9.86 5.54
N THR A 189 -13.29 8.61 5.99
CA THR A 189 -13.57 8.24 7.38
C THR A 189 -12.31 8.15 8.24
N LEU A 190 -11.16 7.87 7.66
CA LEU A 190 -9.91 7.66 8.40
C LEU A 190 -8.75 8.56 7.94
N VAL A 191 -8.44 8.62 6.64
CA VAL A 191 -7.24 9.31 6.17
C VAL A 191 -7.34 10.82 6.38
N ILE A 192 -8.43 11.44 5.92
CA ILE A 192 -8.61 12.90 6.04
C ILE A 192 -8.69 13.31 7.51
N PRO A 193 -9.51 12.70 8.38
CA PRO A 193 -9.52 13.05 9.80
C PRO A 193 -8.17 12.86 10.51
N ALA A 194 -7.42 11.81 10.17
CA ALA A 194 -6.09 11.60 10.73
C ALA A 194 -5.09 12.67 10.25
N ALA A 195 -5.18 13.06 8.97
CA ALA A 195 -4.36 14.13 8.40
C ALA A 195 -4.65 15.49 9.08
N ASP A 196 -5.91 15.83 9.26
CA ASP A 196 -6.33 17.07 9.93
C ASP A 196 -5.77 17.17 11.35
N GLN A 197 -5.68 16.04 12.07
CA GLN A 197 -5.14 15.98 13.42
C GLN A 197 -3.61 16.00 13.45
N ALA A 198 -2.97 15.25 12.58
CA ALA A 198 -1.51 15.04 12.64
C ALA A 198 -0.72 16.07 11.82
N LEU A 199 -1.33 16.68 10.81
CA LEU A 199 -0.66 17.51 9.80
C LEU A 199 -1.36 18.87 9.58
N PRO A 200 -1.88 19.56 10.62
CA PRO A 200 -2.69 20.77 10.44
C PRO A 200 -1.96 21.88 9.67
N ASP A 201 -0.64 21.94 9.79
CA ASP A 201 0.19 22.95 9.11
C ASP A 201 0.27 22.73 7.59
N LYS A 202 -0.04 21.53 7.11
CA LYS A 202 -0.04 21.22 5.67
C LYS A 202 -1.30 21.70 4.94
N GLY A 203 -2.36 22.06 5.67
CA GLY A 203 -3.65 22.39 5.08
C GLY A 203 -4.39 21.14 4.60
N ARG A 204 -5.37 21.33 3.70
CA ARG A 204 -6.21 20.22 3.24
C ARG A 204 -5.43 19.24 2.36
N LEU A 205 -5.81 17.97 2.44
CA LEU A 205 -5.38 16.94 1.52
C LEU A 205 -6.05 17.18 0.15
N THR A 206 -5.27 17.21 -0.93
CA THR A 206 -5.71 17.60 -2.29
C THR A 206 -5.56 16.48 -3.31
N ALA A 207 -4.67 15.53 -3.07
CA ALA A 207 -4.54 14.36 -3.94
C ALA A 207 -3.98 13.14 -3.22
N VAL A 208 -4.30 11.98 -3.79
CA VAL A 208 -3.60 10.72 -3.53
C VAL A 208 -2.63 10.51 -4.70
N ASP A 209 -1.36 10.40 -4.38
CA ASP A 209 -0.31 10.10 -5.33
C ASP A 209 -0.20 8.57 -5.47
N GLN A 210 -0.72 8.03 -6.59
CA GLN A 210 -0.78 6.59 -6.81
C GLN A 210 0.34 6.12 -7.74
N ALA A 211 1.05 5.08 -7.31
CA ALA A 211 2.14 4.48 -8.08
C ALA A 211 1.64 3.50 -9.15
N SER A 212 0.53 2.81 -8.89
CA SER A 212 0.00 1.79 -9.79
C SER A 212 -1.49 1.53 -9.52
N SER A 213 -2.27 1.38 -10.60
CA SER A 213 -3.65 0.89 -10.57
C SER A 213 -3.78 -0.35 -11.45
N TYR A 214 -4.56 -0.33 -12.55
CA TYR A 214 -4.61 -1.46 -13.46
C TYR A 214 -3.28 -1.65 -14.21
N ILE A 215 -2.73 -2.85 -14.13
CA ILE A 215 -1.59 -3.30 -14.92
C ILE A 215 -1.61 -4.83 -15.04
N CYS A 216 -1.54 -5.35 -16.28
CA CYS A 216 -1.48 -6.78 -16.54
C CYS A 216 -0.10 -7.34 -16.16
N ARG A 217 0.00 -7.98 -14.99
CA ARG A 217 1.23 -8.61 -14.50
C ARG A 217 0.93 -9.66 -13.43
N ASN A 218 1.86 -10.57 -13.24
CA ASN A 218 1.87 -11.43 -12.05
C ASN A 218 2.30 -10.65 -10.80
N ARG A 219 2.06 -11.23 -9.62
CA ARG A 219 2.47 -10.65 -8.33
C ARG A 219 3.98 -10.38 -8.31
N ASN A 220 4.35 -9.23 -7.76
CA ASN A 220 5.72 -8.76 -7.64
C ASN A 220 6.46 -8.74 -9.00
N SER A 221 5.73 -8.51 -10.09
CA SER A 221 6.26 -8.46 -11.47
C SER A 221 7.05 -9.69 -11.91
N ARG A 222 6.76 -10.86 -11.33
CA ARG A 222 7.41 -12.12 -11.69
C ARG A 222 6.95 -12.60 -13.08
N SER A 223 7.82 -13.32 -13.76
CA SER A 223 7.47 -13.94 -15.06
C SER A 223 6.48 -15.09 -14.92
N ASP A 224 6.36 -15.68 -13.74
CA ASP A 224 5.51 -16.81 -13.41
C ASP A 224 4.73 -16.58 -12.10
N GLY A 225 3.73 -17.41 -11.86
CA GLY A 225 3.01 -17.42 -10.59
C GLY A 225 1.59 -16.90 -10.67
N LYS A 226 1.07 -16.43 -9.54
CA LYS A 226 -0.32 -15.94 -9.46
C LYS A 226 -0.44 -14.55 -10.05
N MET A 227 -1.51 -14.34 -10.81
CA MET A 227 -1.89 -13.03 -11.31
C MET A 227 -2.09 -12.03 -10.16
N SER A 228 -1.64 -10.79 -10.35
CA SER A 228 -1.84 -9.70 -9.42
C SER A 228 -3.30 -9.22 -9.40
N GLU A 229 -3.75 -8.66 -8.28
CA GLU A 229 -5.06 -8.00 -8.20
C GLU A 229 -5.08 -6.69 -9.03
N HIS A 230 -3.93 -6.07 -9.30
CA HIS A 230 -3.82 -4.98 -10.28
C HIS A 230 -4.31 -5.40 -11.67
N ALA A 231 -3.98 -6.61 -12.11
CA ALA A 231 -4.41 -7.15 -13.40
C ALA A 231 -5.93 -7.37 -13.51
N LYS A 232 -6.64 -7.20 -12.42
CA LYS A 232 -8.10 -7.29 -12.32
C LYS A 232 -8.77 -5.95 -12.00
N GLY A 233 -8.01 -4.86 -11.91
CA GLY A 233 -8.48 -3.55 -11.46
C GLY A 233 -8.95 -3.52 -10.00
N ASN A 234 -8.47 -4.44 -9.20
CA ASN A 234 -8.93 -4.71 -7.83
C ASN A 234 -7.90 -4.26 -6.78
N ALA A 235 -6.86 -3.53 -7.20
CA ALA A 235 -5.77 -3.05 -6.36
C ALA A 235 -5.31 -1.65 -6.74
N LEU A 236 -4.72 -0.96 -5.75
CA LEU A 236 -4.09 0.34 -5.88
C LEU A 236 -2.81 0.37 -5.03
N ASP A 237 -1.74 0.93 -5.60
CA ASP A 237 -0.51 1.25 -4.87
C ASP A 237 -0.48 2.76 -4.60
N ILE A 238 -0.33 3.18 -3.34
CA ILE A 238 -0.27 4.58 -2.94
C ILE A 238 1.19 4.94 -2.61
N ALA A 239 1.75 5.91 -3.34
CA ALA A 239 3.10 6.43 -3.13
C ALA A 239 3.13 7.61 -2.16
N GLY A 240 2.02 8.32 -1.97
CA GLY A 240 1.96 9.48 -1.09
C GLY A 240 0.63 10.21 -1.11
N PHE A 241 0.62 11.32 -0.40
CA PHE A 241 -0.51 12.23 -0.32
C PHE A 241 -0.03 13.67 -0.54
N GLU A 242 -0.73 14.40 -1.41
CA GLU A 242 -0.47 15.82 -1.64
C GLU A 242 -1.39 16.67 -0.76
N PHE A 243 -0.84 17.74 -0.22
CA PHE A 243 -1.55 18.71 0.59
C PHE A 243 -1.40 20.11 -0.01
N GLU A 244 -2.17 21.07 0.45
CA GLU A 244 -2.05 22.47 0.01
C GLU A 244 -0.63 23.05 0.22
N LYS A 245 0.11 22.53 1.20
CA LYS A 245 1.46 22.99 1.56
C LYS A 245 2.46 21.83 1.59
N GLY A 246 2.63 21.17 0.44
CA GLY A 246 3.62 20.12 0.23
C GLY A 246 3.13 18.71 0.54
N ASP A 247 3.93 17.73 0.21
CA ASP A 247 3.55 16.33 0.12
C ASP A 247 3.97 15.52 1.33
N VAL A 248 3.37 14.34 1.48
CA VAL A 248 3.74 13.33 2.45
C VAL A 248 3.92 12.00 1.70
N PRO A 249 5.16 11.66 1.34
CA PRO A 249 5.44 10.39 0.67
C PRO A 249 5.26 9.23 1.65
N MET A 250 4.79 8.10 1.13
CA MET A 250 4.80 6.85 1.86
C MET A 250 6.25 6.37 2.06
N LYS A 251 6.58 5.97 3.27
CA LYS A 251 7.93 5.49 3.63
C LYS A 251 7.85 4.49 4.78
N ILE A 252 8.93 3.76 4.99
CA ILE A 252 9.06 2.92 6.18
C ILE A 252 9.11 3.83 7.42
N VAL A 253 8.16 3.63 8.33
CA VAL A 253 8.07 4.38 9.60
C VAL A 253 8.15 3.37 10.73
N PRO A 254 9.25 3.33 11.50
CA PRO A 254 9.37 2.43 12.63
C PRO A 254 8.40 2.85 13.75
N ASP A 255 8.00 1.89 14.58
CA ASP A 255 7.13 2.14 15.74
C ASP A 255 7.69 3.17 16.71
N SER A 256 9.01 3.26 16.79
CA SER A 256 9.72 4.22 17.64
C SER A 256 9.73 5.65 17.10
N GLU A 257 9.27 5.91 15.87
CA GLU A 257 9.20 7.26 15.29
C GLU A 257 8.18 8.12 16.08
N PRO A 258 8.64 9.14 16.84
CA PRO A 258 7.76 9.86 17.79
C PRO A 258 7.03 11.05 17.16
N THR A 259 7.14 11.24 15.85
CA THR A 259 6.58 12.42 15.17
C THR A 259 5.12 12.25 14.79
N LEU A 260 4.37 13.34 14.68
CA LEU A 260 2.99 13.34 14.19
C LEU A 260 2.88 12.82 12.74
N PRO A 261 3.77 13.17 11.78
CA PRO A 261 3.77 12.54 10.46
C PRO A 261 3.97 11.02 10.53
N GLY A 262 4.83 10.53 11.42
CA GLY A 262 5.00 9.09 11.65
C GLY A 262 3.74 8.44 12.23
N ALA A 263 3.12 9.08 13.21
CA ALA A 263 1.84 8.63 13.78
C ALA A 263 0.72 8.59 12.72
N PHE A 264 0.61 9.63 11.87
CA PHE A 264 -0.31 9.66 10.75
C PHE A 264 -0.12 8.43 9.86
N GLN A 265 1.11 8.17 9.42
CA GLN A 265 1.38 7.08 8.49
C GLN A 265 1.08 5.71 9.12
N ARG A 266 1.44 5.45 10.38
CA ARG A 266 1.07 4.21 11.09
C ARG A 266 -0.46 4.07 11.21
N THR A 267 -1.16 5.16 11.52
CA THR A 267 -2.63 5.16 11.63
C THR A 267 -3.28 4.78 10.30
N ILE A 268 -2.86 5.37 9.19
CA ILE A 268 -3.46 5.05 7.90
C ILE A 268 -3.10 3.64 7.44
N ASN A 269 -1.88 3.14 7.68
CA ASN A 269 -1.50 1.77 7.39
C ASN A 269 -2.43 0.77 8.10
N SER A 270 -2.52 0.85 9.43
CA SER A 270 -3.34 -0.07 10.23
C SER A 270 -4.83 0.06 9.91
N SER A 271 -5.34 1.28 9.71
CA SER A 271 -6.76 1.52 9.43
C SER A 271 -7.20 1.01 8.05
N ALA A 272 -6.30 0.97 7.06
CA ALA A 272 -6.60 0.44 5.74
C ALA A 272 -7.10 -1.02 5.80
N CYS A 273 -6.66 -1.79 6.79
CA CYS A 273 -7.09 -3.17 7.01
C CYS A 273 -8.60 -3.31 7.34
N LEU A 274 -9.28 -2.24 7.72
CA LEU A 274 -10.73 -2.26 7.92
C LEU A 274 -11.51 -2.24 6.58
N TYR A 275 -10.90 -1.71 5.53
CA TYR A 275 -11.50 -1.52 4.21
C TYR A 275 -10.97 -2.53 3.19
N PHE A 276 -9.69 -2.77 3.16
CA PHE A 276 -9.02 -3.66 2.19
C PHE A 276 -8.70 -5.01 2.80
N THR A 277 -8.74 -6.04 1.99
CA THR A 277 -8.47 -7.42 2.42
C THR A 277 -6.98 -7.80 2.32
N THR A 278 -6.20 -7.04 1.56
CA THR A 278 -4.74 -7.03 1.62
C THR A 278 -4.27 -5.59 1.81
N VAL A 279 -3.40 -5.40 2.78
CA VAL A 279 -2.65 -4.17 3.03
C VAL A 279 -1.20 -4.55 3.22
N LEU A 280 -0.33 -4.07 2.33
CA LEU A 280 1.12 -4.20 2.48
C LEU A 280 1.67 -2.79 2.67
N ALA A 281 1.98 -2.44 3.89
CA ALA A 281 2.53 -1.12 4.25
C ALA A 281 3.98 -0.98 3.77
N PRO A 282 4.51 0.25 3.64
CA PRO A 282 5.93 0.44 3.37
C PRO A 282 6.80 -0.32 4.37
N GLY A 283 7.66 -1.22 3.86
CA GLY A 283 8.50 -2.10 4.67
C GLY A 283 7.91 -3.48 4.98
N ALA A 284 6.71 -3.80 4.51
CA ALA A 284 6.13 -5.14 4.63
C ALA A 284 7.00 -6.21 3.96
N ASP A 285 7.60 -5.88 2.82
CA ASP A 285 8.58 -6.69 2.10
C ASP A 285 9.49 -5.84 1.21
N GLU A 286 10.44 -6.48 0.53
CA GLU A 286 11.42 -5.82 -0.34
C GLU A 286 10.82 -5.06 -1.54
N THR A 287 9.62 -5.41 -1.97
CA THR A 287 8.93 -4.77 -3.11
C THR A 287 8.01 -3.62 -2.68
N HIS A 288 7.74 -3.48 -1.38
CA HIS A 288 6.85 -2.46 -0.80
C HIS A 288 7.64 -1.55 0.17
N LYS A 289 8.67 -0.83 -0.32
CA LYS A 289 9.51 0.07 0.52
C LYS A 289 9.01 1.50 0.55
N ASP A 290 8.41 1.96 -0.52
CA ASP A 290 8.07 3.36 -0.81
C ASP A 290 6.61 3.58 -1.21
N HIS A 291 5.80 2.56 -1.10
CA HIS A 291 4.35 2.62 -1.36
C HIS A 291 3.58 1.64 -0.49
N MET A 292 2.30 1.88 -0.36
CA MET A 292 1.35 0.98 0.30
C MET A 292 0.49 0.30 -0.75
N HIS A 293 0.51 -1.03 -0.80
CA HIS A 293 -0.38 -1.82 -1.66
C HIS A 293 -1.70 -2.12 -0.94
N LEU A 294 -2.80 -1.88 -1.64
CA LEU A 294 -4.17 -2.14 -1.18
C LEU A 294 -4.92 -3.00 -2.19
N ASP A 295 -5.55 -4.10 -1.76
CA ASP A 295 -6.42 -4.89 -2.63
C ASP A 295 -7.65 -5.47 -1.92
N LEU A 296 -8.61 -5.96 -2.73
CA LEU A 296 -9.86 -6.55 -2.29
C LEU A 296 -9.97 -8.04 -2.67
N ILE A 297 -8.86 -8.78 -2.67
CA ILE A 297 -8.89 -10.22 -2.95
C ILE A 297 -9.78 -10.94 -1.94
N LYS A 298 -10.77 -11.69 -2.44
CA LYS A 298 -11.62 -12.51 -1.59
C LYS A 298 -10.88 -13.76 -1.10
N ARG A 299 -10.86 -13.97 0.21
CA ARG A 299 -10.30 -15.14 0.87
C ARG A 299 -11.36 -15.86 1.69
N ARG A 300 -11.11 -17.14 2.01
CA ARG A 300 -12.01 -17.93 2.87
C ARG A 300 -12.05 -17.30 4.27
N ASN A 301 -13.25 -17.31 4.88
CA ASN A 301 -13.50 -16.81 6.23
C ASN A 301 -13.08 -15.33 6.45
N ASP A 302 -13.20 -14.50 5.41
CA ASP A 302 -12.83 -13.08 5.44
C ASP A 302 -11.40 -12.82 5.94
N TYR A 303 -10.49 -13.78 5.74
CA TYR A 303 -9.09 -13.65 6.14
C TYR A 303 -8.43 -12.48 5.43
N ARG A 304 -7.89 -11.55 6.23
CA ARG A 304 -7.16 -10.37 5.74
C ARG A 304 -5.65 -10.56 5.93
N VAL A 305 -4.89 -10.00 5.02
CA VAL A 305 -3.42 -9.93 5.10
C VAL A 305 -3.07 -8.47 5.28
N CYS A 306 -2.69 -8.08 6.48
CA CYS A 306 -2.31 -6.72 6.81
C CYS A 306 -0.90 -6.76 7.41
N GLN A 307 0.07 -6.33 6.63
CA GLN A 307 1.47 -6.38 7.00
C GLN A 307 2.00 -4.96 7.20
N GLU A 308 2.46 -4.70 8.40
CA GLU A 308 3.21 -3.52 8.80
C GLU A 308 4.71 -3.71 8.53
N PRO A 309 5.54 -2.67 8.65
CA PRO A 309 7.00 -2.79 8.58
C PRO A 309 7.52 -3.83 9.58
N ASN A 310 8.50 -4.64 9.16
CA ASN A 310 9.21 -5.56 10.04
C ASN A 310 10.30 -4.84 10.84
#